data_2b99d8a77045616dcf3e6094df3fb779
#
_entry.id   2b99d8a77045616dcf3e6094df3fb779
#
_cell.length_a   1.000
_cell.length_b   1.000
_cell.length_c   1.000
_cell.angle_alpha   90.00
_cell.angle_beta   90.00
_cell.angle_gamma   90.00
#
_symmetry.space_group_name_H-M   'P 1'
#
loop_
_entity.id
_entity.type
_entity.pdbx_description
1 polymer ?
#
loop_
_entity_poly.entity_id
_entity_poly.type
_entity_poly.pdbx_seq_one_letter_code
_entity_poly.pdbx_strand_id
1 'polypeptide(L)'
;MAWSRANTEIMAFSLGSTPVIVSSEPNTAREILMSPHFADRPVKQSAKSLMFSRAIGFAPNGAYWRTLRKIASTHLFAPKRILAHEAGRELDCAEMVKDVSSEQNGAGSVVLRKHLQLAALNNIMGSVFGRRYDPLTQKEDLDELTSMVREGFELLGAFNWSDHLPWLGYFYDPVRLKQRCSVLVPRIKAFVKRIIDEHRVVSKSEKKRDIGDFVDVLLSLDGDEKLQEDDMIAVLWEMIFRGTDTTALLTEWTMAELVLNPNVQAKLRNEIATVVSHGDDVADADLAKLPYLSAVVKETLRLHPPGPLLSWARLSTSDVQLSNGMVVPKGTTAMVNMWAITHDPMVWSDPLIFDPERFSGSADVDIRGGDLRLAPFGAGRRVCPGKNMGLATVTRWVAELVRRFEWRQDPNEPVDLGEVLKLSCEMEHPLRAVVTEIF
;
A
#
# COMPACT_ATOMS: atom_id res chain seq x y z
N MET A 1 -20.57 -5.87 0.34
CA MET A 1 -22.01 -5.74 0.03
C MET A 1 -22.59 -4.32 0.17
N ALA A 2 -22.15 -3.44 1.04
CA ALA A 2 -22.63 -2.04 1.05
C ALA A 2 -22.11 -1.22 -0.16
N TRP A 3 -21.00 -1.62 -0.75
CA TRP A 3 -20.30 -0.96 -1.84
C TRP A 3 -21.02 -1.05 -3.19
N SER A 4 -21.77 -2.14 -3.44
CA SER A 4 -22.46 -2.41 -4.70
C SER A 4 -23.83 -1.70 -4.82
N ARG A 5 -24.31 -1.06 -3.75
CA ARG A 5 -25.63 -0.43 -3.73
C ARG A 5 -25.69 1.02 -4.20
N ALA A 6 -24.54 1.65 -4.46
CA ALA A 6 -24.49 2.97 -5.05
C ALA A 6 -24.61 2.88 -6.59
N ASN A 7 -25.80 2.55 -7.08
CA ASN A 7 -26.13 2.46 -8.52
C ASN A 7 -26.25 3.87 -9.17
N THR A 8 -25.49 4.84 -8.69
CA THR A 8 -25.47 6.21 -9.20
C THR A 8 -24.04 6.62 -9.50
N GLU A 9 -23.84 7.37 -10.59
CA GLU A 9 -22.54 7.94 -10.96
C GLU A 9 -21.88 8.67 -9.78
N ILE A 10 -22.66 9.43 -9.05
CA ILE A 10 -22.26 10.15 -7.83
C ILE A 10 -23.34 10.02 -6.77
N MET A 11 -22.96 9.61 -5.59
CA MET A 11 -23.78 9.65 -4.39
C MET A 11 -23.33 10.83 -3.51
N ALA A 12 -24.29 11.67 -3.06
CA ALA A 12 -24.04 12.76 -2.13
C ALA A 12 -24.79 12.56 -0.83
N PHE A 13 -24.13 12.75 0.31
CA PHE A 13 -24.71 12.64 1.65
C PHE A 13 -23.92 13.48 2.66
N SER A 14 -24.39 13.53 3.89
CA SER A 14 -23.67 14.17 4.99
C SER A 14 -23.35 13.17 6.09
N LEU A 15 -22.14 13.20 6.58
CA LEU A 15 -21.72 12.56 7.83
C LEU A 15 -21.69 13.66 8.91
N GLY A 16 -22.78 13.79 9.65
CA GLY A 16 -22.91 14.92 10.56
C GLY A 16 -22.80 16.26 9.82
N SER A 17 -21.83 17.07 10.18
CA SER A 17 -21.55 18.37 9.53
C SER A 17 -20.64 18.28 8.30
N THR A 18 -20.18 17.09 7.93
CA THR A 18 -19.24 16.89 6.82
C THR A 18 -20.01 16.51 5.55
N PRO A 19 -20.09 17.36 4.53
CA PRO A 19 -20.62 16.98 3.22
C PRO A 19 -19.67 16.01 2.52
N VAL A 20 -20.23 14.95 1.93
CA VAL A 20 -19.48 13.88 1.28
C VAL A 20 -20.09 13.57 -0.07
N ILE A 21 -19.24 13.40 -1.09
CA ILE A 21 -19.58 12.78 -2.36
C ILE A 21 -18.75 11.53 -2.60
N VAL A 22 -19.35 10.54 -3.25
CA VAL A 22 -18.68 9.31 -3.68
C VAL A 22 -18.96 9.08 -5.15
N SER A 23 -17.93 9.08 -5.99
CA SER A 23 -18.04 8.72 -7.39
C SER A 23 -17.83 7.23 -7.57
N SER A 24 -18.68 6.59 -8.38
CA SER A 24 -18.59 5.17 -8.75
C SER A 24 -18.48 4.98 -10.28
N GLU A 25 -18.08 6.04 -11.02
CA GLU A 25 -17.99 6.04 -12.48
C GLU A 25 -16.65 6.66 -12.93
N PRO A 26 -15.96 6.10 -13.97
CA PRO A 26 -14.63 6.52 -14.37
C PRO A 26 -14.47 8.01 -14.76
N ASN A 27 -15.48 8.61 -15.43
CA ASN A 27 -15.34 10.00 -15.89
C ASN A 27 -15.45 10.98 -14.72
N THR A 28 -16.43 10.82 -13.84
CA THR A 28 -16.55 11.64 -12.62
C THR A 28 -15.40 11.41 -11.65
N ALA A 29 -14.89 10.17 -11.56
CA ALA A 29 -13.66 9.85 -10.84
C ALA A 29 -12.45 10.63 -11.39
N ARG A 30 -12.35 10.76 -12.73
CA ARG A 30 -11.31 11.55 -13.40
C ARG A 30 -11.41 13.01 -12.99
N GLU A 31 -12.60 13.60 -13.04
CA GLU A 31 -12.82 14.99 -12.66
C GLU A 31 -12.40 15.26 -11.21
N ILE A 32 -12.71 14.36 -10.29
CA ILE A 32 -12.30 14.48 -8.88
C ILE A 32 -10.80 14.30 -8.71
N LEU A 33 -10.21 13.23 -9.26
CA LEU A 33 -8.83 12.87 -8.97
C LEU A 33 -7.80 13.74 -9.69
N MET A 34 -8.14 14.24 -10.89
CA MET A 34 -7.23 15.04 -11.72
C MET A 34 -7.34 16.53 -11.45
N SER A 35 -8.47 17.00 -10.90
CA SER A 35 -8.72 18.41 -10.64
C SER A 35 -7.76 18.98 -9.57
N PRO A 36 -7.21 20.19 -9.79
CA PRO A 36 -6.44 20.90 -8.78
C PRO A 36 -7.31 21.32 -7.57
N HIS A 37 -8.61 21.48 -7.78
CA HIS A 37 -9.56 21.88 -6.73
C HIS A 37 -9.85 20.78 -5.73
N PHE A 38 -9.59 19.53 -6.06
CA PHE A 38 -9.67 18.36 -5.17
C PHE A 38 -8.28 17.85 -4.74
N ALA A 39 -7.25 18.68 -4.81
CA ALA A 39 -5.90 18.24 -4.46
C ALA A 39 -5.63 18.26 -2.95
N ASP A 40 -6.53 18.75 -2.12
CA ASP A 40 -6.37 18.77 -0.66
C ASP A 40 -6.95 17.50 0.00
N ARG A 41 -6.75 17.39 1.33
CA ARG A 41 -7.14 16.23 2.14
C ARG A 41 -8.02 16.63 3.31
N PRO A 42 -9.13 15.92 3.59
CA PRO A 42 -9.78 16.01 4.88
C PRO A 42 -8.87 15.35 5.94
N VAL A 43 -8.45 16.11 6.94
CA VAL A 43 -7.52 15.60 7.94
C VAL A 43 -8.27 15.22 9.21
N LYS A 44 -8.41 13.90 9.44
CA LYS A 44 -9.01 13.34 10.65
C LYS A 44 -8.17 13.63 11.90
N GLN A 45 -8.79 13.58 13.07
CA GLN A 45 -8.11 13.78 14.36
C GLN A 45 -6.96 12.79 14.58
N SER A 46 -7.19 11.50 14.23
CA SER A 46 -6.15 10.47 14.28
C SER A 46 -4.96 10.80 13.40
N ALA A 47 -5.20 11.25 12.17
CA ALA A 47 -4.16 11.63 11.23
C ALA A 47 -3.37 12.88 11.68
N LYS A 48 -4.05 13.85 12.34
CA LYS A 48 -3.36 14.99 12.95
C LYS A 48 -2.36 14.56 14.00
N SER A 49 -2.74 13.61 14.85
CA SER A 49 -1.89 13.11 15.93
C SER A 49 -0.77 12.20 15.43
N LEU A 50 -1.12 11.14 14.66
CA LEU A 50 -0.18 10.08 14.27
C LEU A 50 0.73 10.45 13.11
N MET A 51 0.26 11.34 12.21
CA MET A 51 1.00 11.77 11.01
C MET A 51 1.40 13.25 11.10
N PHE A 52 1.23 13.85 12.27
CA PHE A 52 1.65 15.22 12.61
C PHE A 52 1.13 16.30 11.63
N SER A 53 0.12 15.99 10.80
CA SER A 53 -0.32 16.82 9.65
C SER A 53 0.81 17.20 8.68
N ARG A 54 1.97 16.54 8.76
CA ARG A 54 3.23 16.87 8.06
C ARG A 54 3.70 15.76 7.13
N ALA A 55 3.13 14.55 7.24
CA ALA A 55 3.41 13.44 6.35
C ALA A 55 2.87 13.68 4.93
N ILE A 56 3.48 13.06 3.91
CA ILE A 56 3.19 13.28 2.47
C ILE A 56 1.71 13.03 2.13
N GLY A 57 1.10 12.02 2.74
CA GLY A 57 -0.30 11.65 2.50
C GLY A 57 -1.30 12.62 3.10
N PHE A 58 -0.92 13.38 4.14
CA PHE A 58 -1.83 14.18 4.97
C PHE A 58 -1.56 15.68 4.93
N ALA A 59 -0.35 16.10 4.56
CA ALA A 59 -0.04 17.53 4.46
C ALA A 59 -0.95 18.21 3.44
N PRO A 60 -1.45 19.44 3.75
CA PRO A 60 -2.26 20.23 2.82
C PRO A 60 -1.51 20.51 1.51
N ASN A 61 -2.28 20.70 0.42
CA ASN A 61 -1.71 21.03 -0.87
C ASN A 61 -1.09 22.44 -0.86
N GLY A 62 0.23 22.51 -0.76
CA GLY A 62 1.01 23.77 -0.67
C GLY A 62 2.46 23.57 -1.06
N ALA A 63 3.30 24.59 -0.84
CA ALA A 63 4.73 24.54 -1.15
C ALA A 63 5.42 23.39 -0.38
N TYR A 64 5.18 23.31 0.92
CA TYR A 64 5.71 22.26 1.78
C TYR A 64 5.41 20.86 1.26
N TRP A 65 4.14 20.56 0.95
CA TRP A 65 3.75 19.26 0.39
C TRP A 65 4.43 18.97 -0.95
N ARG A 66 4.58 19.97 -1.83
CA ARG A 66 5.28 19.80 -3.11
C ARG A 66 6.75 19.45 -2.91
N THR A 67 7.41 20.09 -1.95
CA THR A 67 8.81 19.77 -1.57
C THR A 67 8.91 18.33 -1.07
N LEU A 68 8.05 17.89 -0.15
CA LEU A 68 8.04 16.49 0.31
C LEU A 68 7.82 15.49 -0.83
N ARG A 69 6.88 15.78 -1.73
CA ARG A 69 6.63 14.94 -2.91
C ARG A 69 7.83 14.85 -3.84
N LYS A 70 8.51 15.98 -4.06
CA LYS A 70 9.73 16.05 -4.87
C LYS A 70 10.83 15.19 -4.24
N ILE A 71 11.11 15.38 -2.96
CA ILE A 71 12.13 14.62 -2.22
C ILE A 71 11.85 13.12 -2.32
N ALA A 72 10.65 12.66 -1.99
CA ALA A 72 10.30 11.25 -2.03
C ALA A 72 10.38 10.68 -3.47
N SER A 73 9.87 11.41 -4.47
CA SER A 73 9.89 10.95 -5.86
C SER A 73 11.29 10.87 -6.45
N THR A 74 12.20 11.76 -6.03
CA THR A 74 13.58 11.81 -6.55
C THR A 74 14.50 10.85 -5.82
N HIS A 75 14.37 10.75 -4.50
CA HIS A 75 15.38 10.13 -3.66
C HIS A 75 14.98 8.76 -3.09
N LEU A 76 13.71 8.38 -3.17
CA LEU A 76 13.25 7.06 -2.72
C LEU A 76 12.58 6.26 -3.84
N PHE A 77 11.64 6.87 -4.57
CA PHE A 77 10.79 6.20 -5.54
C PHE A 77 11.21 6.37 -7.00
N ALA A 78 12.34 7.02 -7.27
CA ALA A 78 12.90 7.09 -8.62
C ALA A 78 13.36 5.70 -9.11
N PRO A 79 13.19 5.35 -10.40
CA PRO A 79 13.60 4.04 -10.94
C PRO A 79 15.03 3.67 -10.58
N LYS A 80 15.98 4.63 -10.67
CA LYS A 80 17.38 4.42 -10.29
C LYS A 80 17.55 4.01 -8.82
N ARG A 81 16.74 4.58 -7.92
CA ARG A 81 16.80 4.26 -6.48
C ARG A 81 16.15 2.90 -6.20
N ILE A 82 15.04 2.59 -6.87
CA ILE A 82 14.41 1.27 -6.78
C ILE A 82 15.40 0.19 -7.22
N LEU A 83 16.08 0.38 -8.34
CA LEU A 83 17.12 -0.54 -8.83
C LEU A 83 18.29 -0.66 -7.84
N ALA A 84 18.76 0.45 -7.27
CA ALA A 84 19.88 0.44 -6.32
C ALA A 84 19.58 -0.39 -5.04
N HIS A 85 18.29 -0.57 -4.68
CA HIS A 85 17.86 -1.41 -3.56
C HIS A 85 17.39 -2.81 -3.99
N GLU A 86 17.70 -3.25 -5.22
CA GLU A 86 17.28 -4.57 -5.73
C GLU A 86 17.81 -5.71 -4.87
N ALA A 87 19.12 -5.75 -4.58
CA ALA A 87 19.73 -6.78 -3.76
C ALA A 87 19.07 -6.92 -2.37
N GLY A 88 18.59 -5.80 -1.80
CA GLY A 88 17.84 -5.83 -0.55
C GLY A 88 16.49 -6.50 -0.69
N ARG A 89 15.75 -6.21 -1.77
CA ARG A 89 14.45 -6.86 -2.05
C ARG A 89 14.62 -8.35 -2.34
N GLU A 90 15.71 -8.72 -2.99
CA GLU A 90 16.08 -10.11 -3.26
C GLU A 90 16.32 -10.87 -1.96
N LEU A 91 17.13 -10.31 -1.06
CA LEU A 91 17.37 -10.88 0.27
C LEU A 91 16.06 -11.08 1.06
N ASP A 92 15.22 -10.04 1.15
CA ASP A 92 13.94 -10.10 1.87
C ASP A 92 13.01 -11.17 1.26
N CYS A 93 13.05 -11.36 -0.07
CA CYS A 93 12.29 -12.39 -0.77
C CYS A 93 12.84 -13.80 -0.48
N ALA A 94 14.15 -14.00 -0.52
CA ALA A 94 14.79 -15.27 -0.26
C ALA A 94 14.52 -15.74 1.18
N GLU A 95 14.61 -14.84 2.16
CA GLU A 95 14.26 -15.15 3.55
C GLU A 95 12.78 -15.54 3.69
N MET A 96 11.86 -14.81 3.04
CA MET A 96 10.44 -15.15 3.03
C MET A 96 10.18 -16.55 2.45
N VAL A 97 10.80 -16.88 1.33
CA VAL A 97 10.68 -18.21 0.68
C VAL A 97 11.19 -19.32 1.61
N LYS A 98 12.32 -19.10 2.27
CA LYS A 98 12.88 -20.03 3.27
C LYS A 98 11.92 -20.25 4.44
N ASP A 99 11.31 -19.18 4.95
CA ASP A 99 10.38 -19.26 6.06
C ASP A 99 9.09 -20.00 5.68
N VAL A 100 8.60 -19.79 4.46
CA VAL A 100 7.46 -20.53 3.88
C VAL A 100 7.77 -22.02 3.81
N SER A 101 8.94 -22.41 3.28
CA SER A 101 9.39 -23.82 3.25
C SER A 101 9.49 -24.42 4.64
N SER A 102 10.09 -23.68 5.58
CA SER A 102 10.26 -24.14 6.96
C SER A 102 8.91 -24.37 7.66
N GLU A 103 7.93 -23.48 7.49
CA GLU A 103 6.60 -23.65 8.07
C GLU A 103 5.86 -24.83 7.44
N GLN A 104 5.92 -25.00 6.13
CA GLN A 104 5.32 -26.16 5.47
C GLN A 104 5.87 -27.47 6.03
N ASN A 105 7.19 -27.58 6.17
CA ASN A 105 7.84 -28.77 6.68
C ASN A 105 7.54 -29.05 8.16
N GLY A 106 7.31 -28.00 8.95
CA GLY A 106 6.99 -28.11 10.37
C GLY A 106 5.50 -28.29 10.67
N ALA A 107 4.63 -27.58 9.98
CA ALA A 107 3.20 -27.51 10.28
C ALA A 107 2.30 -28.21 9.23
N GLY A 108 2.84 -28.58 8.07
CA GLY A 108 2.08 -29.21 6.97
C GLY A 108 1.22 -28.24 6.14
N SER A 109 1.12 -26.99 6.57
CA SER A 109 0.49 -25.89 5.81
C SER A 109 1.10 -24.54 6.21
N VAL A 110 0.90 -23.52 5.38
CA VAL A 110 1.50 -22.18 5.51
C VAL A 110 0.42 -21.12 5.69
N VAL A 111 0.58 -20.27 6.72
CA VAL A 111 -0.19 -19.03 6.86
C VAL A 111 0.62 -17.89 6.23
N LEU A 112 0.32 -17.56 4.98
CA LEU A 112 1.18 -16.71 4.15
C LEU A 112 1.33 -15.28 4.67
N ARG A 113 0.26 -14.67 5.21
CA ARG A 113 0.23 -13.26 5.64
C ARG A 113 1.38 -12.87 6.55
N LYS A 114 1.74 -13.68 7.54
CA LYS A 114 2.80 -13.34 8.50
C LYS A 114 4.18 -13.22 7.85
N HIS A 115 4.48 -14.08 6.86
CA HIS A 115 5.73 -14.03 6.11
C HIS A 115 5.80 -12.80 5.22
N LEU A 116 4.70 -12.49 4.54
CA LEU A 116 4.59 -11.29 3.70
C LEU A 116 4.71 -10.00 4.52
N GLN A 117 4.11 -9.94 5.71
CA GLN A 117 4.20 -8.77 6.59
C GLN A 117 5.63 -8.54 7.08
N LEU A 118 6.35 -9.59 7.45
CA LEU A 118 7.76 -9.48 7.85
C LEU A 118 8.65 -9.03 6.69
N ALA A 119 8.49 -9.66 5.52
CA ALA A 119 9.22 -9.29 4.31
C ALA A 119 8.93 -7.84 3.89
N ALA A 120 7.67 -7.40 3.96
CA ALA A 120 7.28 -6.01 3.64
C ALA A 120 7.89 -5.01 4.63
N LEU A 121 7.89 -5.34 5.92
CA LEU A 121 8.54 -4.53 6.94
C LEU A 121 10.04 -4.41 6.66
N ASN A 122 10.73 -5.52 6.43
CA ASN A 122 12.17 -5.54 6.16
C ASN A 122 12.54 -4.81 4.86
N ASN A 123 11.71 -4.91 3.82
CA ASN A 123 11.90 -4.16 2.59
C ASN A 123 11.89 -2.64 2.83
N ILE A 124 10.92 -2.15 3.58
CA ILE A 124 10.86 -0.72 3.94
C ILE A 124 11.98 -0.34 4.89
N MET A 125 12.21 -1.13 5.92
CA MET A 125 13.30 -0.86 6.88
C MET A 125 14.67 -0.88 6.19
N GLY A 126 14.90 -1.76 5.22
CA GLY A 126 16.13 -1.83 4.45
C GLY A 126 16.35 -0.62 3.54
N SER A 127 15.31 -0.23 2.77
CA SER A 127 15.42 0.87 1.79
C SER A 127 15.36 2.27 2.40
N VAL A 128 14.63 2.43 3.50
CA VAL A 128 14.41 3.73 4.16
C VAL A 128 15.40 3.96 5.30
N PHE A 129 15.70 2.93 6.10
CA PHE A 129 16.46 3.05 7.35
C PHE A 129 17.79 2.26 7.34
N GLY A 130 18.10 1.56 6.26
CA GLY A 130 19.32 0.74 6.16
C GLY A 130 19.38 -0.41 7.15
N ARG A 131 18.24 -0.90 7.64
CA ARG A 131 18.12 -1.94 8.67
C ARG A 131 17.20 -3.06 8.24
N ARG A 132 17.44 -4.24 8.79
CA ARG A 132 16.54 -5.38 8.72
C ARG A 132 16.39 -5.98 10.10
N TYR A 133 15.25 -6.60 10.37
CA TYR A 133 14.96 -7.27 11.64
C TYR A 133 14.92 -8.78 11.43
N ASP A 134 15.70 -9.48 12.24
CA ASP A 134 15.65 -10.93 12.34
C ASP A 134 14.76 -11.31 13.55
N PRO A 135 13.67 -12.06 13.34
CA PRO A 135 12.77 -12.48 14.41
C PRO A 135 13.44 -13.31 15.51
N LEU A 136 14.56 -13.95 15.22
CA LEU A 136 15.26 -14.80 16.18
C LEU A 136 16.18 -14.00 17.11
N THR A 137 16.85 -12.97 16.57
CA THR A 137 17.88 -12.22 17.32
C THR A 137 17.42 -10.85 17.80
N GLN A 138 16.37 -10.27 17.17
CA GLN A 138 15.87 -8.90 17.43
C GLN A 138 14.37 -8.88 17.71
N LYS A 139 13.87 -9.92 18.37
CA LYS A 139 12.43 -10.13 18.62
C LYS A 139 11.78 -8.96 19.34
N GLU A 140 12.41 -8.41 20.39
CA GLU A 140 11.84 -7.32 21.19
C GLU A 140 11.63 -6.05 20.36
N ASP A 141 12.63 -5.62 19.59
CA ASP A 141 12.55 -4.45 18.70
C ASP A 141 11.50 -4.66 17.60
N LEU A 142 11.42 -5.89 17.04
CA LEU A 142 10.44 -6.25 16.03
C LEU A 142 9.01 -6.24 16.58
N ASP A 143 8.81 -6.80 17.77
CA ASP A 143 7.51 -6.83 18.45
C ASP A 143 7.06 -5.40 18.81
N GLU A 144 7.98 -4.55 19.28
CA GLU A 144 7.68 -3.15 19.56
C GLU A 144 7.24 -2.40 18.29
N LEU A 145 8.02 -2.52 17.20
CA LEU A 145 7.72 -1.85 15.93
C LEU A 145 6.39 -2.34 15.34
N THR A 146 6.18 -3.65 15.31
CA THR A 146 4.94 -4.27 14.81
C THR A 146 3.73 -3.83 15.64
N SER A 147 3.88 -3.76 16.97
CA SER A 147 2.84 -3.25 17.87
C SER A 147 2.48 -1.80 17.56
N MET A 148 3.47 -0.91 17.36
CA MET A 148 3.23 0.49 17.02
C MET A 148 2.55 0.64 15.64
N VAL A 149 2.96 -0.15 14.66
CA VAL A 149 2.36 -0.13 13.31
C VAL A 149 0.90 -0.60 13.40
N ARG A 150 0.62 -1.74 14.06
CA ARG A 150 -0.74 -2.26 14.22
C ARG A 150 -1.66 -1.27 14.93
N GLU A 151 -1.22 -0.69 16.04
CA GLU A 151 -1.97 0.32 16.79
C GLU A 151 -2.25 1.56 15.93
N GLY A 152 -1.26 2.02 15.16
CA GLY A 152 -1.42 3.12 14.21
C GLY A 152 -2.45 2.83 13.11
N PHE A 153 -2.45 1.62 12.54
CA PHE A 153 -3.42 1.18 11.55
C PHE A 153 -4.84 1.19 12.12
N GLU A 154 -5.03 0.63 13.30
CA GLU A 154 -6.33 0.61 13.97
C GLU A 154 -6.86 2.01 14.21
N LEU A 155 -6.03 2.91 14.78
CA LEU A 155 -6.42 4.29 15.07
C LEU A 155 -6.71 5.14 13.83
N LEU A 156 -5.95 4.95 12.73
CA LEU A 156 -6.20 5.67 11.47
C LEU A 156 -7.40 5.11 10.70
N GLY A 157 -7.64 3.80 10.78
CA GLY A 157 -8.79 3.13 10.18
C GLY A 157 -10.09 3.37 10.94
N ALA A 158 -10.02 3.60 12.24
CA ALA A 158 -11.20 3.77 13.08
C ALA A 158 -12.08 4.93 12.63
N PHE A 159 -13.39 4.68 12.61
CA PHE A 159 -14.38 5.74 12.43
C PHE A 159 -14.52 6.53 13.73
N ASN A 160 -14.33 7.85 13.64
CA ASN A 160 -14.42 8.74 14.79
C ASN A 160 -15.51 9.79 14.58
N TRP A 161 -16.57 9.72 15.39
CA TRP A 161 -17.68 10.67 15.33
C TRP A 161 -17.24 12.13 15.53
N SER A 162 -16.20 12.38 16.30
CA SER A 162 -15.73 13.75 16.56
C SER A 162 -15.14 14.43 15.31
N ASP A 163 -14.77 13.68 14.29
CA ASP A 163 -14.34 14.24 13.00
C ASP A 163 -15.53 14.84 12.22
N HIS A 164 -16.75 14.38 12.49
CA HIS A 164 -17.98 14.74 11.78
C HIS A 164 -18.97 15.54 12.63
N LEU A 165 -18.92 15.36 13.96
CA LEU A 165 -19.69 16.05 14.97
C LEU A 165 -18.76 16.51 16.10
N PRO A 166 -18.04 17.63 15.93
CA PRO A 166 -16.97 18.06 16.85
C PRO A 166 -17.38 18.17 18.32
N TRP A 167 -18.64 18.58 18.58
CA TRP A 167 -19.19 18.69 19.93
C TRP A 167 -19.34 17.32 20.63
N LEU A 168 -19.53 16.24 19.86
CA LEU A 168 -19.67 14.89 20.41
C LEU A 168 -18.35 14.38 21.01
N GLY A 169 -17.21 14.82 20.51
CA GLY A 169 -15.88 14.42 20.99
C GLY A 169 -15.56 14.85 22.44
N TYR A 170 -16.42 15.66 23.06
CA TYR A 170 -16.31 15.97 24.50
C TYR A 170 -16.91 14.88 25.39
N PHE A 171 -17.85 14.08 24.87
CA PHE A 171 -18.65 13.14 25.65
C PHE A 171 -18.51 11.70 25.17
N TYR A 172 -18.08 11.49 23.94
CA TYR A 172 -18.09 10.18 23.31
C TYR A 172 -16.81 9.92 22.51
N ASP A 173 -15.95 9.09 23.06
CA ASP A 173 -14.74 8.58 22.42
C ASP A 173 -14.60 7.08 22.73
N PRO A 174 -15.38 6.20 22.07
CA PRO A 174 -15.40 4.77 22.34
C PRO A 174 -14.06 4.10 22.03
N VAL A 175 -13.28 4.66 21.10
CA VAL A 175 -11.96 4.15 20.71
C VAL A 175 -10.85 4.67 21.61
N ARG A 176 -11.15 5.61 22.50
CA ARG A 176 -10.17 6.33 23.33
C ARG A 176 -9.03 6.93 22.51
N LEU A 177 -9.38 7.49 21.36
CA LEU A 177 -8.43 7.96 20.35
C LEU A 177 -7.37 8.89 20.92
N LYS A 178 -7.78 9.92 21.67
CA LYS A 178 -6.87 10.91 22.26
C LYS A 178 -5.87 10.25 23.23
N GLN A 179 -6.38 9.37 24.10
CA GLN A 179 -5.57 8.66 25.08
C GLN A 179 -4.58 7.71 24.40
N ARG A 180 -5.05 6.90 23.44
CA ARG A 180 -4.18 5.96 22.71
C ARG A 180 -3.11 6.70 21.91
N CYS A 181 -3.47 7.78 21.20
CA CYS A 181 -2.50 8.62 20.51
C CYS A 181 -1.47 9.27 21.47
N SER A 182 -1.87 9.71 22.66
CA SER A 182 -0.95 10.32 23.62
C SER A 182 0.11 9.34 24.16
N VAL A 183 -0.16 8.04 24.14
CA VAL A 183 0.81 6.99 24.47
C VAL A 183 1.64 6.58 23.25
N LEU A 184 1.02 6.41 22.08
CA LEU A 184 1.69 5.90 20.90
C LEU A 184 2.64 6.93 20.27
N VAL A 185 2.24 8.21 20.16
CA VAL A 185 3.03 9.25 19.48
C VAL A 185 4.41 9.46 20.09
N PRO A 186 4.60 9.54 21.43
CA PRO A 186 5.93 9.62 22.02
C PRO A 186 6.83 8.42 21.70
N ARG A 187 6.26 7.21 21.65
CA ARG A 187 7.00 5.98 21.27
C ARG A 187 7.49 6.04 19.85
N ILE A 188 6.60 6.44 18.90
CA ILE A 188 6.96 6.65 17.50
C ILE A 188 8.09 7.67 17.37
N LYS A 189 7.95 8.82 18.03
CA LYS A 189 8.98 9.88 17.99
C LYS A 189 10.31 9.38 18.53
N ALA A 190 10.32 8.69 19.67
CA ALA A 190 11.53 8.14 20.27
C ALA A 190 12.19 7.09 19.35
N PHE A 191 11.40 6.19 18.75
CA PHE A 191 11.88 5.17 17.85
C PHE A 191 12.56 5.78 16.60
N VAL A 192 11.85 6.66 15.89
CA VAL A 192 12.38 7.26 14.66
C VAL A 192 13.56 8.20 14.97
N LYS A 193 13.48 8.98 16.05
CA LYS A 193 14.57 9.86 16.46
C LYS A 193 15.85 9.07 16.79
N ARG A 194 15.75 7.95 17.50
CA ARG A 194 16.90 7.09 17.79
C ARG A 194 17.64 6.71 16.50
N ILE A 195 16.90 6.30 15.46
CA ILE A 195 17.49 5.95 14.17
C ILE A 195 18.15 7.15 13.48
N ILE A 196 17.49 8.32 13.49
CA ILE A 196 18.05 9.54 12.93
C ILE A 196 19.37 9.90 13.64
N ASP A 197 19.41 9.82 14.97
CA ASP A 197 20.59 10.18 15.75
C ASP A 197 21.76 9.21 15.52
N GLU A 198 21.48 7.92 15.35
CA GLU A 198 22.49 6.91 14.97
C GLU A 198 23.08 7.20 13.58
N HIS A 199 22.26 7.58 12.59
CA HIS A 199 22.75 7.97 11.26
C HIS A 199 23.61 9.24 11.33
N ARG A 200 23.25 10.21 12.17
CA ARG A 200 24.07 11.43 12.42
C ARG A 200 25.46 11.10 12.97
N VAL A 201 25.57 10.07 13.81
CA VAL A 201 26.86 9.63 14.36
C VAL A 201 27.69 8.94 13.26
N VAL A 202 27.08 8.05 12.48
CA VAL A 202 27.75 7.33 11.41
C VAL A 202 28.20 8.27 10.28
N SER A 203 27.37 9.26 9.92
CA SER A 203 27.72 10.22 8.85
C SER A 203 28.91 11.13 9.20
N LYS A 204 29.24 11.28 10.48
CA LYS A 204 30.45 11.98 10.96
C LYS A 204 31.71 11.11 10.91
N SER A 205 31.57 9.79 10.88
CA SER A 205 32.66 8.86 10.68
C SER A 205 32.86 8.68 9.17
N GLU A 206 34.09 8.74 8.64
CA GLU A 206 34.42 8.73 7.20
C GLU A 206 33.96 7.50 6.37
N LYS A 207 33.18 6.59 6.97
CA LYS A 207 32.58 5.43 6.27
C LYS A 207 31.26 5.84 5.59
N LYS A 208 31.35 6.50 4.43
CA LYS A 208 30.22 6.63 3.52
C LYS A 208 29.80 5.26 3.01
N ARG A 209 28.52 4.90 3.14
CA ARG A 209 27.93 3.77 2.41
C ARG A 209 27.87 4.13 0.93
N ASP A 210 28.19 3.17 0.05
CA ASP A 210 28.15 3.38 -1.41
C ASP A 210 26.74 3.77 -1.90
N ILE A 211 25.71 3.22 -1.26
CA ILE A 211 24.29 3.56 -1.48
C ILE A 211 23.72 3.93 -0.12
N GLY A 212 23.52 5.23 0.11
CA GLY A 212 22.84 5.73 1.31
C GLY A 212 21.36 5.36 1.30
N ASP A 213 20.82 5.02 2.46
CA ASP A 213 19.38 4.86 2.68
C ASP A 213 18.65 6.22 2.67
N PHE A 214 17.32 6.20 2.85
CA PHE A 214 16.55 7.44 2.77
C PHE A 214 16.79 8.38 3.96
N VAL A 215 17.15 7.87 5.13
CA VAL A 215 17.56 8.71 6.28
C VAL A 215 18.83 9.47 5.96
N ASP A 216 19.84 8.80 5.37
CA ASP A 216 21.09 9.45 4.93
C ASP A 216 20.80 10.57 3.92
N VAL A 217 19.88 10.33 2.98
CA VAL A 217 19.45 11.35 2.02
C VAL A 217 18.81 12.54 2.74
N LEU A 218 17.84 12.31 3.62
CA LEU A 218 17.15 13.39 4.34
C LEU A 218 18.12 14.24 5.17
N LEU A 219 19.14 13.62 5.76
CA LEU A 219 20.18 14.31 6.53
C LEU A 219 21.14 15.11 5.65
N SER A 220 21.28 14.76 4.36
CA SER A 220 22.14 15.44 3.41
C SER A 220 21.49 16.62 2.68
N LEU A 221 20.17 16.79 2.81
CA LEU A 221 19.44 17.88 2.16
C LEU A 221 19.77 19.23 2.78
N ASP A 222 19.93 20.24 1.92
CA ASP A 222 20.20 21.62 2.31
C ASP A 222 19.25 22.62 1.62
N GLY A 223 19.42 23.91 1.92
CA GLY A 223 18.62 25.00 1.36
C GLY A 223 17.11 24.79 1.58
N ASP A 224 16.31 24.96 0.51
CA ASP A 224 14.86 24.87 0.55
C ASP A 224 14.31 23.44 0.71
N GLU A 225 15.15 22.43 0.52
CA GLU A 225 14.76 21.02 0.68
C GLU A 225 15.08 20.47 2.08
N LYS A 226 15.82 21.23 2.92
CA LYS A 226 16.17 20.82 4.28
C LYS A 226 14.94 20.69 5.14
N LEU A 227 14.73 19.49 5.69
CA LEU A 227 13.63 19.22 6.60
C LEU A 227 14.02 19.45 8.06
N GLN A 228 13.07 19.94 8.84
CA GLN A 228 13.19 19.96 10.29
C GLN A 228 13.05 18.54 10.86
N GLU A 229 13.52 18.31 12.09
CA GLU A 229 13.49 16.98 12.72
C GLU A 229 12.08 16.41 12.80
N ASP A 230 11.08 17.22 13.20
CA ASP A 230 9.67 16.77 13.23
C ASP A 230 9.13 16.42 11.83
N ASP A 231 9.60 17.08 10.77
CA ASP A 231 9.24 16.75 9.39
C ASP A 231 9.85 15.41 8.96
N MET A 232 11.12 15.19 9.29
CA MET A 232 11.79 13.91 9.03
C MET A 232 11.10 12.77 9.77
N ILE A 233 10.77 12.95 11.06
CA ILE A 233 10.03 11.94 11.85
C ILE A 233 8.69 11.61 11.18
N ALA A 234 7.93 12.62 10.77
CA ALA A 234 6.63 12.41 10.13
C ALA A 234 6.75 11.64 8.81
N VAL A 235 7.69 12.01 7.95
CA VAL A 235 7.92 11.35 6.65
C VAL A 235 8.43 9.92 6.83
N LEU A 236 9.40 9.71 7.71
CA LEU A 236 9.99 8.40 7.96
C LEU A 236 8.98 7.43 8.59
N TRP A 237 8.19 7.91 9.55
CA TRP A 237 7.10 7.11 10.12
C TRP A 237 6.06 6.74 9.07
N GLU A 238 5.70 7.68 8.20
CA GLU A 238 4.77 7.39 7.11
C GLU A 238 5.31 6.32 6.15
N MET A 239 6.62 6.27 5.88
CA MET A 239 7.20 5.24 5.03
C MET A 239 7.03 3.84 5.63
N ILE A 240 7.32 3.67 6.93
CA ILE A 240 7.06 2.41 7.63
C ILE A 240 5.59 2.06 7.51
N PHE A 241 4.75 2.98 7.95
CA PHE A 241 3.32 2.77 8.09
C PHE A 241 2.62 2.43 6.78
N ARG A 242 2.98 3.07 5.67
CA ARG A 242 2.28 2.89 4.37
C ARG A 242 2.95 1.89 3.44
N GLY A 243 4.18 1.54 3.70
CA GLY A 243 4.95 0.67 2.83
C GLY A 243 4.87 -0.81 3.19
N THR A 244 4.35 -1.15 4.37
CA THR A 244 4.36 -2.54 4.86
C THR A 244 3.10 -3.31 4.49
N ASP A 245 1.92 -2.74 4.70
CA ASP A 245 0.66 -3.47 4.63
C ASP A 245 0.19 -3.78 3.20
N THR A 246 0.10 -2.73 2.35
CA THR A 246 -0.51 -2.85 1.02
C THR A 246 0.21 -3.82 0.09
N THR A 247 1.54 -3.93 0.20
CA THR A 247 2.36 -4.85 -0.60
C THR A 247 2.12 -6.30 -0.16
N ALA A 248 2.09 -6.54 1.15
CA ALA A 248 1.78 -7.85 1.72
C ALA A 248 0.37 -8.31 1.31
N LEU A 249 -0.64 -7.44 1.48
CA LEU A 249 -2.03 -7.76 1.14
C LEU A 249 -2.22 -8.04 -0.35
N LEU A 250 -1.63 -7.24 -1.24
CA LEU A 250 -1.75 -7.49 -2.68
C LEU A 250 -1.11 -8.83 -3.07
N THR A 251 0.03 -9.18 -2.47
CA THR A 251 0.64 -10.49 -2.71
C THR A 251 -0.23 -11.62 -2.18
N GLU A 252 -0.79 -11.47 -0.98
CA GLU A 252 -1.69 -12.47 -0.38
C GLU A 252 -2.93 -12.71 -1.24
N TRP A 253 -3.61 -11.64 -1.69
CA TRP A 253 -4.74 -11.72 -2.61
C TRP A 253 -4.38 -12.42 -3.93
N THR A 254 -3.19 -12.08 -4.49
CA THR A 254 -2.72 -12.72 -5.71
C THR A 254 -2.52 -14.22 -5.52
N MET A 255 -1.92 -14.61 -4.40
CA MET A 255 -1.69 -16.02 -4.10
C MET A 255 -2.99 -16.77 -3.80
N ALA A 256 -3.96 -16.13 -3.13
CA ALA A 256 -5.28 -16.72 -2.90
C ALA A 256 -6.00 -17.04 -4.22
N GLU A 257 -6.00 -16.08 -5.15
CA GLU A 257 -6.56 -16.32 -6.49
C GLU A 257 -5.80 -17.40 -7.26
N LEU A 258 -4.49 -17.47 -7.17
CA LEU A 258 -3.69 -18.51 -7.83
C LEU A 258 -3.93 -19.90 -7.23
N VAL A 259 -4.21 -20.01 -5.94
CA VAL A 259 -4.62 -21.25 -5.27
C VAL A 259 -5.99 -21.74 -5.78
N LEU A 260 -6.92 -20.82 -5.97
CA LEU A 260 -8.26 -21.11 -6.48
C LEU A 260 -8.29 -21.37 -7.99
N ASN A 261 -7.28 -20.88 -8.74
CA ASN A 261 -7.20 -20.97 -10.20
C ASN A 261 -5.90 -21.71 -10.62
N PRO A 262 -5.81 -23.06 -10.44
CA PRO A 262 -4.58 -23.81 -10.69
C PRO A 262 -4.11 -23.76 -12.16
N ASN A 263 -5.02 -23.56 -13.11
CA ASN A 263 -4.65 -23.37 -14.51
C ASN A 263 -3.91 -22.05 -14.75
N VAL A 264 -4.34 -20.96 -14.08
CA VAL A 264 -3.66 -19.66 -14.13
C VAL A 264 -2.29 -19.77 -13.47
N GLN A 265 -2.20 -20.44 -12.31
CA GLN A 265 -0.95 -20.70 -11.62
C GLN A 265 0.04 -21.48 -12.50
N ALA A 266 -0.43 -22.56 -13.16
CA ALA A 266 0.40 -23.37 -14.05
C ALA A 266 0.89 -22.57 -15.27
N LYS A 267 0.01 -21.76 -15.88
CA LYS A 267 0.38 -20.89 -17.00
C LYS A 267 1.42 -19.85 -16.59
N LEU A 268 1.25 -19.22 -15.44
CA LEU A 268 2.22 -18.25 -14.89
C LEU A 268 3.57 -18.91 -14.62
N ARG A 269 3.59 -20.11 -14.02
CA ARG A 269 4.82 -20.88 -13.80
C ARG A 269 5.54 -21.18 -15.10
N ASN A 270 4.81 -21.61 -16.13
CA ASN A 270 5.39 -21.86 -17.44
C ASN A 270 6.00 -20.60 -18.05
N GLU A 271 5.33 -19.45 -17.95
CA GLU A 271 5.90 -18.18 -18.41
C GLU A 271 7.23 -17.87 -17.68
N ILE A 272 7.26 -17.96 -16.34
CA ILE A 272 8.46 -17.69 -15.56
C ILE A 272 9.60 -18.62 -15.98
N ALA A 273 9.33 -19.90 -16.21
CA ALA A 273 10.34 -20.89 -16.63
C ALA A 273 10.93 -20.59 -18.02
N THR A 274 10.27 -19.80 -18.87
CA THR A 274 10.85 -19.38 -20.17
C THR A 274 11.87 -18.28 -20.06
N VAL A 275 11.88 -17.53 -18.95
CA VAL A 275 12.72 -16.33 -18.76
C VAL A 275 13.79 -16.57 -17.70
N VAL A 276 13.45 -17.28 -16.62
CA VAL A 276 14.34 -17.52 -15.48
C VAL A 276 14.79 -18.98 -15.50
N SER A 277 16.11 -19.21 -15.63
CA SER A 277 16.68 -20.55 -15.63
C SER A 277 16.50 -21.23 -14.26
N HIS A 278 16.50 -22.56 -14.30
CA HIS A 278 16.43 -23.34 -13.07
C HIS A 278 17.69 -23.10 -12.21
N GLY A 279 17.49 -22.71 -10.96
CA GLY A 279 18.57 -22.40 -10.01
C GLY A 279 18.95 -20.93 -9.90
N ASP A 280 18.59 -20.06 -10.87
CA ASP A 280 18.81 -18.62 -10.78
C ASP A 280 17.72 -17.93 -9.98
N ASP A 281 18.00 -16.80 -9.35
CA ASP A 281 17.01 -15.94 -8.72
C ASP A 281 16.37 -15.00 -9.76
N VAL A 282 15.14 -14.58 -9.52
CA VAL A 282 14.42 -13.67 -10.42
C VAL A 282 14.97 -12.24 -10.28
N ALA A 283 15.61 -11.71 -11.31
CA ALA A 283 16.07 -10.31 -11.35
C ALA A 283 14.93 -9.34 -11.76
N ASP A 284 15.04 -8.07 -11.37
CA ASP A 284 14.07 -7.03 -11.78
C ASP A 284 13.99 -6.91 -13.32
N ALA A 285 15.11 -7.14 -14.02
CA ALA A 285 15.17 -7.16 -15.48
C ALA A 285 14.36 -8.30 -16.10
N ASP A 286 14.19 -9.42 -15.41
CA ASP A 286 13.40 -10.57 -15.86
C ASP A 286 11.91 -10.32 -15.66
N LEU A 287 11.52 -9.66 -14.56
CA LEU A 287 10.12 -9.30 -14.30
C LEU A 287 9.50 -8.47 -15.44
N ALA A 288 10.30 -7.62 -16.08
CA ALA A 288 9.84 -6.82 -17.23
C ALA A 288 9.53 -7.67 -18.49
N LYS A 289 10.00 -8.92 -18.54
CA LYS A 289 9.78 -9.87 -19.65
C LYS A 289 8.62 -10.83 -19.39
N LEU A 290 7.86 -10.65 -18.29
CA LEU A 290 6.77 -11.52 -17.85
C LEU A 290 5.41 -10.80 -17.99
N PRO A 291 4.86 -10.69 -19.20
CA PRO A 291 3.59 -10.00 -19.42
C PRO A 291 2.40 -10.67 -18.72
N TYR A 292 2.37 -12.02 -18.62
CA TYR A 292 1.30 -12.72 -17.95
C TYR A 292 1.33 -12.51 -16.41
N LEU A 293 2.53 -12.48 -15.82
CA LEU A 293 2.68 -12.05 -14.42
C LEU A 293 2.11 -10.65 -14.19
N SER A 294 2.41 -9.72 -15.09
CA SER A 294 1.84 -8.36 -15.03
C SER A 294 0.33 -8.38 -15.14
N ALA A 295 -0.23 -9.22 -16.01
CA ALA A 295 -1.67 -9.41 -16.18
C ALA A 295 -2.34 -9.99 -14.91
N VAL A 296 -1.72 -10.98 -14.28
CA VAL A 296 -2.16 -11.58 -13.00
C VAL A 296 -2.23 -10.50 -11.91
N VAL A 297 -1.18 -9.70 -11.74
CA VAL A 297 -1.16 -8.64 -10.73
C VAL A 297 -2.18 -7.53 -11.02
N LYS A 298 -2.39 -7.18 -12.31
CA LYS A 298 -3.42 -6.21 -12.70
C LYS A 298 -4.83 -6.72 -12.40
N GLU A 299 -5.10 -8.00 -12.69
CA GLU A 299 -6.41 -8.61 -12.41
C GLU A 299 -6.66 -8.71 -10.90
N THR A 300 -5.64 -9.04 -10.11
CA THR A 300 -5.76 -8.99 -8.65
C THR A 300 -6.08 -7.57 -8.16
N LEU A 301 -5.40 -6.56 -8.68
CA LEU A 301 -5.68 -5.15 -8.33
C LEU A 301 -7.09 -4.70 -8.75
N ARG A 302 -7.64 -5.28 -9.81
CA ARG A 302 -9.01 -5.03 -10.25
C ARG A 302 -10.01 -5.67 -9.30
N LEU A 303 -9.84 -6.95 -9.01
CA LEU A 303 -10.80 -7.73 -8.23
C LEU A 303 -10.70 -7.43 -6.73
N HIS A 304 -9.48 -7.24 -6.23
CA HIS A 304 -9.18 -6.99 -4.81
C HIS A 304 -8.34 -5.72 -4.61
N PRO A 305 -8.87 -4.52 -4.93
CA PRO A 305 -8.11 -3.29 -4.74
C PRO A 305 -7.82 -3.06 -3.25
N PRO A 306 -6.54 -2.95 -2.81
CA PRO A 306 -6.21 -2.71 -1.41
C PRO A 306 -6.81 -1.42 -0.84
N GLY A 307 -7.12 -0.46 -1.71
CA GLY A 307 -7.80 0.78 -1.35
C GLY A 307 -9.11 0.96 -2.11
N PRO A 308 -10.18 0.21 -1.79
CA PRO A 308 -11.41 0.17 -2.57
C PRO A 308 -12.13 1.52 -2.68
N LEU A 309 -11.99 2.39 -1.68
CA LEU A 309 -12.46 3.79 -1.73
C LEU A 309 -11.33 4.77 -2.07
N LEU A 310 -10.26 4.31 -2.69
CA LEU A 310 -9.01 5.07 -2.80
C LEU A 310 -8.67 5.75 -1.48
N SER A 311 -8.50 4.94 -0.46
CA SER A 311 -8.37 5.10 1.03
C SER A 311 -8.20 6.52 1.60
N TRP A 312 -7.89 7.50 0.77
CA TRP A 312 -7.60 8.88 1.17
C TRP A 312 -8.48 9.83 0.36
N ALA A 313 -9.62 10.16 0.95
CA ALA A 313 -10.55 11.12 0.37
C ALA A 313 -9.87 12.44 -0.05
N ARG A 314 -10.42 13.09 -1.03
CA ARG A 314 -10.06 14.44 -1.45
C ARG A 314 -10.89 15.46 -0.69
N LEU A 315 -10.39 16.69 -0.61
CA LEU A 315 -11.15 17.83 -0.08
C LEU A 315 -11.23 18.91 -1.14
N SER A 316 -12.46 19.39 -1.43
CA SER A 316 -12.65 20.51 -2.35
C SER A 316 -12.18 21.82 -1.71
N THR A 317 -11.38 22.59 -2.46
CA THR A 317 -10.82 23.88 -2.02
C THR A 317 -11.64 25.09 -2.50
N SER A 318 -12.55 24.87 -3.42
CA SER A 318 -13.51 25.84 -3.97
C SER A 318 -14.77 25.13 -4.41
N ASP A 319 -15.82 25.86 -4.74
CA ASP A 319 -16.96 25.30 -5.45
C ASP A 319 -16.51 24.79 -6.81
N VAL A 320 -16.96 23.61 -7.21
CA VAL A 320 -16.58 22.95 -8.47
C VAL A 320 -17.85 22.46 -9.15
N GLN A 321 -18.05 22.87 -10.39
CA GLN A 321 -19.07 22.30 -11.26
C GLN A 321 -18.49 21.10 -12.01
N LEU A 322 -19.13 19.95 -11.89
CA LEU A 322 -18.79 18.73 -12.63
C LEU A 322 -19.49 18.73 -14.00
N SER A 323 -19.00 17.91 -14.92
CA SER A 323 -19.53 17.83 -16.30
C SER A 323 -21.00 17.40 -16.38
N ASN A 324 -21.49 16.65 -15.38
CA ASN A 324 -22.89 16.27 -15.26
C ASN A 324 -23.80 17.38 -14.68
N GLY A 325 -23.27 18.60 -14.50
CA GLY A 325 -23.99 19.74 -13.97
C GLY A 325 -24.08 19.86 -12.45
N MET A 326 -23.62 18.86 -11.71
CA MET A 326 -23.59 18.90 -10.24
C MET A 326 -22.58 19.94 -9.76
N VAL A 327 -22.98 20.77 -8.80
CA VAL A 327 -22.08 21.69 -8.09
C VAL A 327 -21.65 21.07 -6.78
N VAL A 328 -20.33 20.90 -6.61
CA VAL A 328 -19.71 20.41 -5.38
C VAL A 328 -19.21 21.60 -4.58
N PRO A 329 -19.79 21.91 -3.42
CA PRO A 329 -19.38 23.04 -2.61
C PRO A 329 -17.96 22.89 -2.05
N LYS A 330 -17.31 24.01 -1.79
CA LYS A 330 -16.04 24.07 -1.03
C LYS A 330 -16.18 23.35 0.31
N GLY A 331 -15.15 22.62 0.71
CA GLY A 331 -15.12 21.87 1.96
C GLY A 331 -15.79 20.50 1.88
N THR A 332 -16.25 20.07 0.69
CA THR A 332 -16.83 18.74 0.48
C THR A 332 -15.73 17.69 0.42
N THR A 333 -15.89 16.62 1.19
CA THR A 333 -15.06 15.42 1.09
C THR A 333 -15.48 14.60 -0.12
N ALA A 334 -14.55 14.33 -1.03
CA ALA A 334 -14.81 13.55 -2.24
C ALA A 334 -14.03 12.24 -2.20
N MET A 335 -14.73 11.15 -2.43
CA MET A 335 -14.18 9.79 -2.52
C MET A 335 -14.45 9.19 -3.90
N VAL A 336 -13.62 8.24 -4.30
CA VAL A 336 -13.85 7.41 -5.49
C VAL A 336 -13.98 5.97 -5.03
N ASN A 337 -15.09 5.35 -5.38
CA ASN A 337 -15.35 3.94 -5.13
C ASN A 337 -14.72 3.10 -6.26
N MET A 338 -13.43 2.84 -6.14
CA MET A 338 -12.69 2.05 -7.14
C MET A 338 -13.23 0.62 -7.23
N TRP A 339 -13.66 0.04 -6.11
CA TRP A 339 -14.27 -1.30 -6.09
C TRP A 339 -15.52 -1.34 -6.97
N ALA A 340 -16.41 -0.35 -6.88
CA ALA A 340 -17.59 -0.30 -7.73
C ALA A 340 -17.23 -0.17 -9.22
N ILE A 341 -16.25 0.68 -9.56
CA ILE A 341 -15.78 0.87 -10.94
C ILE A 341 -15.18 -0.43 -11.49
N THR A 342 -14.38 -1.14 -10.69
CA THR A 342 -13.71 -2.38 -11.12
C THR A 342 -14.64 -3.60 -11.17
N HIS A 343 -15.84 -3.49 -10.56
CA HIS A 343 -16.86 -4.53 -10.56
C HIS A 343 -18.11 -4.16 -11.37
N ASP A 344 -18.06 -3.06 -12.12
CA ASP A 344 -19.17 -2.64 -12.97
C ASP A 344 -19.21 -3.46 -14.25
N PRO A 345 -20.30 -4.21 -14.53
CA PRO A 345 -20.45 -4.99 -15.77
C PRO A 345 -20.52 -4.13 -17.05
N MET A 346 -20.80 -2.81 -16.92
CA MET A 346 -20.73 -1.88 -18.03
C MET A 346 -19.29 -1.48 -18.39
N VAL A 347 -18.34 -1.68 -17.46
CA VAL A 347 -16.91 -1.37 -17.65
C VAL A 347 -16.11 -2.64 -17.92
N TRP A 348 -16.45 -3.73 -17.23
CA TRP A 348 -15.74 -5.01 -17.28
C TRP A 348 -16.71 -6.17 -17.52
N SER A 349 -16.49 -6.97 -18.58
CA SER A 349 -17.27 -8.18 -18.80
C SER A 349 -16.98 -9.19 -17.68
N ASP A 350 -18.01 -9.89 -17.19
CA ASP A 350 -17.91 -10.88 -16.12
C ASP A 350 -17.02 -10.41 -14.95
N PRO A 351 -17.35 -9.28 -14.29
CA PRO A 351 -16.44 -8.58 -13.40
C PRO A 351 -16.07 -9.35 -12.12
N LEU A 352 -16.80 -10.41 -11.79
CA LEU A 352 -16.54 -11.24 -10.61
C LEU A 352 -15.62 -12.44 -10.89
N ILE A 353 -15.25 -12.67 -12.15
CA ILE A 353 -14.36 -13.77 -12.54
C ILE A 353 -12.92 -13.25 -12.55
N PHE A 354 -12.02 -14.02 -11.93
CA PHE A 354 -10.59 -13.79 -12.01
C PHE A 354 -10.06 -14.28 -13.37
N ASP A 355 -9.80 -13.34 -14.27
CA ASP A 355 -9.37 -13.60 -15.62
C ASP A 355 -8.22 -12.68 -16.06
N PRO A 356 -6.96 -13.08 -15.86
CA PRO A 356 -5.81 -12.31 -16.31
C PRO A 356 -5.73 -12.05 -17.81
N GLU A 357 -6.43 -12.85 -18.64
CA GLU A 357 -6.43 -12.66 -20.09
C GLU A 357 -7.03 -11.31 -20.52
N ARG A 358 -7.81 -10.67 -19.65
CA ARG A 358 -8.33 -9.29 -19.86
C ARG A 358 -7.22 -8.27 -20.12
N PHE A 359 -6.02 -8.55 -19.60
CA PHE A 359 -4.84 -7.68 -19.71
C PHE A 359 -3.81 -8.23 -20.71
N SER A 360 -4.15 -9.28 -21.45
CA SER A 360 -3.35 -9.85 -22.53
C SER A 360 -3.70 -9.15 -23.86
N GLY A 361 -2.71 -8.69 -24.61
CA GLY A 361 -2.91 -8.11 -25.94
C GLY A 361 -2.95 -6.57 -25.98
N SER A 362 -3.70 -6.01 -26.95
CA SER A 362 -3.67 -4.57 -27.28
C SER A 362 -4.42 -3.64 -26.31
N ALA A 363 -5.18 -4.20 -25.37
CA ALA A 363 -5.94 -3.43 -24.38
C ALA A 363 -5.12 -3.21 -23.11
N ASP A 364 -3.97 -2.52 -23.24
CA ASP A 364 -3.15 -2.19 -22.06
C ASP A 364 -3.83 -1.10 -21.20
N VAL A 365 -4.31 -1.50 -20.03
CA VAL A 365 -4.90 -0.61 -19.03
C VAL A 365 -3.77 -0.06 -18.15
N ASP A 366 -3.57 1.25 -18.20
CA ASP A 366 -2.58 1.91 -17.33
C ASP A 366 -3.04 2.00 -15.89
N ILE A 367 -2.57 1.09 -15.05
CA ILE A 367 -2.84 1.08 -13.59
C ILE A 367 -2.13 2.20 -12.82
N ARG A 368 -1.27 3.01 -13.46
CA ARG A 368 -0.50 4.08 -12.81
C ARG A 368 -1.25 5.40 -12.72
N GLY A 369 -2.52 5.43 -13.10
CA GLY A 369 -3.42 6.56 -12.96
C GLY A 369 -3.79 7.27 -14.28
N GLY A 370 -3.41 6.71 -15.42
CA GLY A 370 -3.84 7.17 -16.74
C GLY A 370 -5.25 6.71 -17.13
N ASP A 371 -5.63 5.52 -16.69
CA ASP A 371 -6.94 4.92 -16.94
C ASP A 371 -7.76 4.77 -15.66
N LEU A 372 -8.88 5.45 -15.58
CA LEU A 372 -9.72 5.46 -14.37
C LEU A 372 -10.66 4.25 -14.26
N ARG A 373 -10.70 3.39 -15.28
CA ARG A 373 -11.35 2.08 -15.15
C ARG A 373 -10.62 1.21 -14.13
N LEU A 374 -9.29 1.40 -13.99
CA LEU A 374 -8.46 0.71 -13.01
C LEU A 374 -7.34 1.62 -12.52
N ALA A 375 -7.59 2.38 -11.46
CA ALA A 375 -6.61 3.29 -10.87
C ALA A 375 -6.35 2.96 -9.38
N PRO A 376 -5.83 1.77 -9.04
CA PRO A 376 -5.66 1.32 -7.65
C PRO A 376 -4.70 2.21 -6.86
N PHE A 377 -3.79 2.88 -7.55
CA PHE A 377 -2.85 3.85 -6.97
C PHE A 377 -3.40 5.28 -6.94
N GLY A 378 -4.67 5.47 -7.31
CA GLY A 378 -5.25 6.78 -7.52
C GLY A 378 -4.68 7.49 -8.76
N ALA A 379 -5.01 8.77 -8.93
CA ALA A 379 -4.57 9.56 -10.08
C ALA A 379 -4.25 11.01 -9.69
N GLY A 380 -3.71 11.78 -10.65
CA GLY A 380 -3.43 13.20 -10.51
C GLY A 380 -2.34 13.51 -9.47
N ARG A 381 -2.44 14.69 -8.87
CA ARG A 381 -1.39 15.21 -7.96
C ARG A 381 -1.12 14.33 -6.74
N ARG A 382 -2.11 13.59 -6.27
CA ARG A 382 -2.03 12.71 -5.09
C ARG A 382 -1.88 11.23 -5.44
N VAL A 383 -1.49 10.90 -6.66
CA VAL A 383 -1.17 9.51 -7.05
C VAL A 383 -0.13 8.91 -6.11
N CYS A 384 -0.22 7.62 -5.82
CA CYS A 384 0.72 6.94 -4.91
C CYS A 384 2.18 7.15 -5.37
N PRO A 385 3.07 7.66 -4.51
CA PRO A 385 4.47 7.85 -4.88
C PRO A 385 5.22 6.53 -5.00
N GLY A 386 4.87 5.52 -4.19
CA GLY A 386 5.53 4.22 -4.12
C GLY A 386 5.02 3.18 -5.12
N LYS A 387 4.15 3.54 -6.07
CA LYS A 387 3.50 2.59 -6.99
C LYS A 387 4.49 1.68 -7.74
N ASN A 388 5.61 2.24 -8.22
CA ASN A 388 6.60 1.45 -8.96
C ASN A 388 7.38 0.51 -8.04
N MET A 389 7.73 0.96 -6.83
CA MET A 389 8.39 0.12 -5.84
C MET A 389 7.47 -1.01 -5.37
N GLY A 390 6.21 -0.67 -5.06
CA GLY A 390 5.21 -1.68 -4.66
C GLY A 390 4.99 -2.74 -5.75
N LEU A 391 4.83 -2.32 -7.00
CA LEU A 391 4.68 -3.27 -8.12
C LEU A 391 5.94 -4.14 -8.29
N ALA A 392 7.15 -3.57 -8.27
CA ALA A 392 8.38 -4.34 -8.38
C ALA A 392 8.50 -5.39 -7.26
N THR A 393 8.11 -5.03 -6.03
CA THR A 393 8.15 -5.95 -4.89
C THR A 393 7.12 -7.06 -5.04
N VAL A 394 5.85 -6.73 -5.34
CA VAL A 394 4.77 -7.73 -5.50
C VAL A 394 5.07 -8.69 -6.64
N THR A 395 5.48 -8.18 -7.81
CA THR A 395 5.78 -9.04 -8.97
C THR A 395 6.93 -10.00 -8.67
N ARG A 396 7.99 -9.55 -7.99
CA ARG A 396 9.09 -10.40 -7.54
C ARG A 396 8.61 -11.50 -6.60
N TRP A 397 7.85 -11.13 -5.56
CA TRP A 397 7.38 -12.10 -4.57
C TRP A 397 6.44 -13.13 -5.17
N VAL A 398 5.49 -12.72 -6.01
CA VAL A 398 4.59 -13.66 -6.72
C VAL A 398 5.39 -14.57 -7.64
N ALA A 399 6.36 -14.04 -8.40
CA ALA A 399 7.20 -14.85 -9.28
C ALA A 399 7.98 -15.91 -8.51
N GLU A 400 8.64 -15.54 -7.41
CA GLU A 400 9.42 -16.48 -6.60
C GLU A 400 8.54 -17.52 -5.88
N LEU A 401 7.40 -17.10 -5.32
CA LEU A 401 6.47 -18.02 -4.66
C LEU A 401 5.89 -19.04 -5.64
N VAL A 402 5.55 -18.64 -6.88
CA VAL A 402 4.99 -19.55 -7.90
C VAL A 402 6.08 -20.43 -8.53
N ARG A 403 7.30 -19.91 -8.65
CA ARG A 403 8.44 -20.65 -9.21
C ARG A 403 8.93 -21.74 -8.26
N ARG A 404 9.04 -21.41 -6.99
CA ARG A 404 9.59 -22.32 -5.96
C ARG A 404 8.59 -23.35 -5.45
N PHE A 405 7.30 -23.03 -5.49
CA PHE A 405 6.26 -23.87 -4.90
C PHE A 405 5.07 -24.08 -5.82
N GLU A 406 4.50 -25.28 -5.75
CA GLU A 406 3.13 -25.52 -6.17
C GLU A 406 2.19 -25.27 -5.00
N TRP A 407 1.22 -24.37 -5.18
CA TRP A 407 0.28 -23.95 -4.15
C TRP A 407 -1.06 -24.63 -4.34
N ARG A 408 -1.59 -25.21 -3.26
CA ARG A 408 -2.89 -25.88 -3.25
C ARG A 408 -3.69 -25.45 -2.03
N GLN A 409 -5.01 -25.57 -2.12
CA GLN A 409 -5.87 -25.35 -0.95
C GLN A 409 -5.52 -26.33 0.17
N ASP A 410 -5.55 -25.83 1.41
CA ASP A 410 -5.58 -26.70 2.58
C ASP A 410 -6.96 -27.38 2.63
N PRO A 411 -7.05 -28.71 2.60
CA PRO A 411 -8.34 -29.41 2.63
C PRO A 411 -9.13 -29.17 3.93
N ASN A 412 -8.47 -28.76 5.01
CA ASN A 412 -9.09 -28.50 6.31
C ASN A 412 -9.56 -27.02 6.45
N GLU A 413 -8.94 -26.11 5.71
CA GLU A 413 -9.26 -24.67 5.72
C GLU A 413 -9.32 -24.15 4.27
N PRO A 414 -10.46 -24.30 3.59
CA PRO A 414 -10.65 -23.78 2.21
C PRO A 414 -10.42 -22.28 2.16
N VAL A 415 -9.87 -21.80 1.04
CA VAL A 415 -9.64 -20.37 0.82
C VAL A 415 -10.97 -19.62 0.83
N ASP A 416 -11.09 -18.65 1.72
CA ASP A 416 -12.21 -17.73 1.82
C ASP A 416 -11.79 -16.35 1.33
N LEU A 417 -12.43 -15.88 0.26
CA LEU A 417 -12.20 -14.55 -0.31
C LEU A 417 -13.04 -13.45 0.39
N GLY A 418 -13.54 -13.71 1.58
CA GLY A 418 -14.21 -12.71 2.42
C GLY A 418 -13.34 -11.49 2.66
N GLU A 419 -13.90 -10.30 2.43
CA GLU A 419 -13.19 -9.02 2.53
C GLU A 419 -13.56 -8.27 3.79
N VAL A 420 -12.57 -7.75 4.49
CA VAL A 420 -12.76 -6.80 5.59
C VAL A 420 -12.01 -5.50 5.31
N LEU A 421 -12.76 -4.39 5.32
CA LEU A 421 -12.18 -3.07 5.18
C LEU A 421 -11.77 -2.52 6.54
N LYS A 422 -10.46 -2.43 6.74
CA LYS A 422 -9.83 -1.65 7.81
C LYS A 422 -9.29 -0.34 7.21
N LEU A 423 -8.03 -0.04 7.36
CA LEU A 423 -7.38 1.03 6.60
C LEU A 423 -7.14 0.61 5.14
N SER A 424 -6.80 -0.64 4.94
CA SER A 424 -6.74 -1.35 3.66
C SER A 424 -7.78 -2.48 3.63
N CYS A 425 -8.17 -2.96 2.46
CA CYS A 425 -9.05 -4.11 2.29
C CYS A 425 -8.21 -5.39 2.33
N GLU A 426 -8.42 -6.20 3.34
CA GLU A 426 -7.70 -7.46 3.55
C GLU A 426 -8.66 -8.65 3.52
N MET A 427 -8.13 -9.85 3.32
CA MET A 427 -8.89 -11.08 3.53
C MET A 427 -9.33 -11.15 5.01
N GLU A 428 -10.58 -11.48 5.27
CA GLU A 428 -11.11 -11.65 6.62
C GLU A 428 -10.34 -12.75 7.36
N HIS A 429 -10.07 -13.85 6.66
CA HIS A 429 -9.22 -14.94 7.12
C HIS A 429 -7.91 -14.96 6.32
N PRO A 430 -6.73 -14.93 6.97
CA PRO A 430 -5.45 -15.03 6.28
C PRO A 430 -5.34 -16.27 5.39
N LEU A 431 -4.73 -16.14 4.21
CA LEU A 431 -4.51 -17.28 3.33
C LEU A 431 -3.72 -18.38 4.04
N ARG A 432 -4.36 -19.55 4.16
CA ARG A 432 -3.71 -20.81 4.50
C ARG A 432 -3.68 -21.72 3.28
N ALA A 433 -2.53 -22.30 3.00
CA ALA A 433 -2.34 -23.16 1.85
C ALA A 433 -1.31 -24.27 2.13
N VAL A 434 -1.38 -25.34 1.37
CA VAL A 434 -0.34 -26.39 1.32
C VAL A 434 0.57 -26.09 0.15
N VAL A 435 1.88 -26.11 0.39
CA VAL A 435 2.88 -25.90 -0.65
C VAL A 435 3.75 -27.14 -0.88
N THR A 436 4.10 -27.39 -2.12
CA THR A 436 5.05 -28.44 -2.51
C THR A 436 6.21 -27.81 -3.23
N GLU A 437 7.43 -28.02 -2.77
CA GLU A 437 8.63 -27.50 -3.44
C GLU A 437 8.77 -28.09 -4.84
N ILE A 438 9.14 -27.22 -5.78
CA ILE A 438 9.42 -27.59 -7.17
C ILE A 438 10.95 -27.53 -7.32
N PHE A 439 11.54 -28.70 -7.57
CA PHE A 439 12.97 -28.87 -7.77
C PHE A 439 13.38 -28.66 -9.23
#